data_44d0d1f856b0dd7e0b7d4089458517a8
#
_entry.id   44d0d1f856b0dd7e0b7d4089458517a8
#
_cell.length_a   1.000
_cell.length_b   1.000
_cell.length_c   1.000
_cell.angle_alpha   90.00
_cell.angle_beta   90.00
_cell.angle_gamma   90.00
#
_symmetry.space_group_name_H-M   'P 1'
#
loop_
_entity.id
_entity.type
_entity.pdbx_description
1 polymer ?
#
loop_
_entity_poly.entity_id
_entity_poly.type
_entity_poly.pdbx_seq_one_letter_code
_entity_poly.pdbx_strand_id
1 'polypeptide(L)'
;MTGRSFGLICGLLIATLGAACSRAAVDQPQAEYDRETGRVRRLTFDFNRNGHNDAVSIMDGTHIDHIELDFDEDGKVDRWDFYLGGPSLQYAGLSRLKDGVMDSRAFYGPAGELVRIEVSTARDGRFNRVEFYDAGTLVRSEEDTNGDGRPDKWETYRPNPDITPNEPPYVIASVAFDDSGSGTPQRRLVYDENRRSVRVEHPPAGHKTQDNQ
;
A
#
# COMPACT_ATOMS: atom_id res chain seq x y z
N MET A 1 89.60 40.72 -0.59
CA MET A 1 89.58 39.47 0.17
C MET A 1 88.11 39.06 0.27
N THR A 2 87.72 38.31 -0.53
CA THR A 2 86.79 37.23 -0.78
C THR A 2 85.96 36.75 0.43
N GLY A 3 84.66 37.00 0.41
CA GLY A 3 83.69 36.39 1.27
C GLY A 3 82.49 35.89 0.42
N ARG A 4 82.37 34.58 0.29
CA ARG A 4 81.32 33.89 -0.48
C ARG A 4 80.05 33.77 0.39
N SER A 5 78.99 34.37 -0.06
CA SER A 5 77.64 34.12 0.51
C SER A 5 77.02 32.86 -0.09
N PHE A 6 76.70 31.92 0.75
CA PHE A 6 75.90 30.73 0.42
C PHE A 6 74.45 31.12 0.46
N GLY A 7 73.78 31.10 -0.68
CA GLY A 7 72.32 31.24 -0.78
C GLY A 7 71.64 29.92 -0.48
N LEU A 8 70.79 29.91 0.56
CA LEU A 8 69.94 28.81 0.93
C LEU A 8 68.66 28.90 0.09
N ILE A 9 68.49 27.99 -0.87
CA ILE A 9 67.25 27.85 -1.64
C ILE A 9 66.26 27.00 -0.81
N CYS A 10 65.29 27.68 -0.23
CA CYS A 10 64.15 27.00 0.46
C CYS A 10 63.12 26.57 -0.57
N GLY A 11 63.13 25.29 -0.91
CA GLY A 11 62.17 24.72 -1.81
C GLY A 11 60.82 24.61 -1.12
N LEU A 12 59.83 25.38 -1.61
CA LEU A 12 58.45 25.33 -1.17
C LEU A 12 57.78 24.15 -1.82
N LEU A 13 57.55 23.05 -1.07
CA LEU A 13 56.76 21.91 -1.48
C LEU A 13 55.27 22.30 -1.38
N ILE A 14 54.65 22.60 -2.49
CA ILE A 14 53.18 22.76 -2.56
C ILE A 14 52.58 21.38 -2.62
N ALA A 15 52.06 20.89 -1.47
CA ALA A 15 51.22 19.71 -1.40
C ALA A 15 49.82 20.08 -1.92
N THR A 16 49.53 19.72 -3.16
CA THR A 16 48.15 19.78 -3.69
C THR A 16 47.32 18.69 -3.00
N LEU A 17 46.52 19.09 -2.00
CA LEU A 17 45.42 18.26 -1.53
C LEU A 17 44.41 18.16 -2.66
N GLY A 18 44.45 17.04 -3.40
CA GLY A 18 43.36 16.64 -4.26
C GLY A 18 42.15 16.32 -3.40
N ALA A 19 41.19 17.26 -3.32
CA ALA A 19 39.88 16.95 -2.83
C ALA A 19 39.27 15.96 -3.82
N ALA A 20 39.34 14.67 -3.49
CA ALA A 20 38.52 13.65 -4.12
C ALA A 20 37.08 13.97 -3.74
N CYS A 21 36.34 14.69 -4.61
CA CYS A 21 34.90 14.67 -4.61
C CYS A 21 34.50 13.22 -4.86
N SER A 22 34.24 12.45 -3.79
CA SER A 22 33.47 11.25 -3.91
C SER A 22 32.08 11.68 -4.37
N ARG A 23 31.82 11.61 -5.70
CA ARG A 23 30.47 11.54 -6.19
C ARG A 23 29.86 10.37 -5.45
N ALA A 24 28.86 10.65 -4.61
CA ALA A 24 28.00 9.63 -4.10
C ALA A 24 27.56 8.83 -5.34
N ALA A 25 27.91 7.55 -5.38
CA ALA A 25 27.47 6.67 -6.44
C ALA A 25 25.95 6.80 -6.46
N VAL A 26 25.38 7.29 -7.56
CA VAL A 26 23.95 7.21 -7.80
C VAL A 26 23.71 5.72 -7.81
N ASP A 27 22.99 5.25 -6.81
CA ASP A 27 22.72 3.84 -6.64
C ASP A 27 21.96 3.37 -7.88
N GLN A 28 22.68 2.61 -8.73
CA GLN A 28 22.08 2.11 -9.97
C GLN A 28 21.34 0.83 -9.63
N PRO A 29 20.11 0.65 -10.12
CA PRO A 29 19.39 -0.60 -9.95
C PRO A 29 20.25 -1.79 -10.37
N GLN A 30 20.30 -2.83 -9.55
CA GLN A 30 20.97 -4.07 -9.87
C GLN A 30 20.01 -4.91 -10.72
N ALA A 31 20.44 -5.26 -11.94
CA ALA A 31 19.60 -6.01 -12.88
C ALA A 31 20.01 -7.49 -12.92
N GLU A 32 19.03 -8.37 -12.79
CA GLU A 32 19.14 -9.78 -13.10
C GLU A 32 18.47 -10.06 -14.45
N TYR A 33 19.14 -10.83 -15.29
CA TYR A 33 18.68 -11.16 -16.63
C TYR A 33 18.25 -12.63 -16.70
N ASP A 34 17.19 -12.88 -17.45
CA ASP A 34 16.82 -14.22 -17.85
C ASP A 34 17.89 -14.80 -18.79
N ARG A 35 18.37 -16.00 -18.52
CA ARG A 35 19.50 -16.60 -19.23
C ARG A 35 19.16 -17.06 -20.65
N GLU A 36 17.90 -17.37 -20.92
CA GLU A 36 17.45 -17.87 -22.22
C GLU A 36 17.08 -16.73 -23.16
N THR A 37 16.40 -15.71 -22.63
CA THR A 37 15.88 -14.61 -23.44
C THR A 37 16.75 -13.36 -23.42
N GLY A 38 17.67 -13.24 -22.45
CA GLY A 38 18.50 -12.06 -22.24
C GLY A 38 17.72 -10.83 -21.74
N ARG A 39 16.45 -10.99 -21.36
CA ARG A 39 15.61 -9.90 -20.87
C ARG A 39 15.80 -9.69 -19.36
N VAL A 40 15.57 -8.46 -18.90
CA VAL A 40 15.55 -8.17 -17.47
C VAL A 40 14.39 -8.91 -16.83
N ARG A 41 14.70 -9.67 -15.79
CA ARG A 41 13.73 -10.40 -14.98
C ARG A 41 13.45 -9.72 -13.65
N ARG A 42 14.47 -9.10 -13.07
CA ARG A 42 14.41 -8.47 -11.76
C ARG A 42 15.30 -7.24 -11.73
N LEU A 43 14.81 -6.18 -11.08
CA LEU A 43 15.58 -5.00 -10.71
C LEU A 43 15.51 -4.83 -9.20
N THR A 44 16.67 -4.69 -8.55
CA THR A 44 16.74 -4.44 -7.11
C THR A 44 17.37 -3.06 -6.90
N PHE A 45 16.80 -2.25 -6.01
CA PHE A 45 17.28 -0.90 -5.75
C PHE A 45 16.97 -0.43 -4.33
N ASP A 46 17.74 0.55 -3.87
CA ASP A 46 17.59 1.25 -2.62
C ASP A 46 16.69 2.47 -2.87
N PHE A 47 15.41 2.37 -2.49
CA PHE A 47 14.40 3.39 -2.73
C PHE A 47 14.58 4.60 -1.80
N ASN A 48 14.96 4.36 -0.54
CA ASN A 48 15.11 5.39 0.48
C ASN A 48 16.56 5.96 0.55
N ARG A 49 17.53 5.36 -0.19
CA ARG A 49 18.94 5.75 -0.31
C ARG A 49 19.73 5.67 1.00
N ASN A 50 19.47 4.64 1.79
CA ASN A 50 20.19 4.39 3.04
C ASN A 50 21.36 3.39 2.89
N GLY A 51 21.57 2.81 1.70
CA GLY A 51 22.61 1.84 1.38
C GLY A 51 22.12 0.37 1.46
N HIS A 52 20.84 0.14 1.74
CA HIS A 52 20.19 -1.16 1.74
C HIS A 52 19.14 -1.21 0.64
N ASN A 53 19.02 -2.34 -0.05
CA ASN A 53 17.98 -2.53 -1.06
C ASN A 53 16.67 -2.85 -0.35
N ASP A 54 15.65 -2.03 -0.57
CA ASP A 54 14.30 -2.11 0.00
C ASP A 54 13.20 -2.26 -1.05
N ALA A 55 13.58 -2.28 -2.35
CA ALA A 55 12.65 -2.39 -3.44
C ALA A 55 13.12 -3.38 -4.51
N VAL A 56 12.17 -4.18 -5.01
CA VAL A 56 12.39 -5.19 -6.05
C VAL A 56 11.29 -5.08 -7.09
N SER A 57 11.66 -4.75 -8.35
CA SER A 57 10.73 -4.84 -9.49
C SER A 57 10.86 -6.21 -10.15
N ILE A 58 9.76 -6.90 -10.29
CA ILE A 58 9.63 -8.12 -11.08
C ILE A 58 9.14 -7.74 -12.47
N MET A 59 9.84 -8.24 -13.50
CA MET A 59 9.60 -7.85 -14.89
C MET A 59 8.95 -9.02 -15.66
N ASP A 60 7.96 -8.68 -16.48
CA ASP A 60 7.46 -9.53 -17.55
C ASP A 60 8.03 -9.02 -18.88
N GLY A 61 9.22 -9.48 -19.21
CA GLY A 61 9.94 -9.04 -20.39
C GLY A 61 10.38 -7.57 -20.32
N THR A 62 9.59 -6.67 -20.88
CA THR A 62 9.92 -5.22 -20.92
C THR A 62 9.01 -4.39 -20.02
N HIS A 63 8.05 -5.00 -19.37
CA HIS A 63 7.08 -4.34 -18.52
C HIS A 63 7.27 -4.77 -17.06
N ILE A 64 6.88 -3.90 -16.14
CA ILE A 64 6.80 -4.23 -14.72
C ILE A 64 5.53 -5.06 -14.51
N ASP A 65 5.68 -6.25 -13.96
CA ASP A 65 4.56 -7.05 -13.45
C ASP A 65 4.13 -6.49 -12.09
N HIS A 66 5.06 -6.48 -11.14
CA HIS A 66 4.85 -5.86 -9.84
C HIS A 66 6.15 -5.37 -9.21
N ILE A 67 6.02 -4.53 -8.19
CA ILE A 67 7.12 -4.06 -7.33
C ILE A 67 6.84 -4.54 -5.91
N GLU A 68 7.85 -5.15 -5.29
CA GLU A 68 7.88 -5.52 -3.88
C GLU A 68 8.62 -4.44 -3.10
N LEU A 69 8.08 -4.00 -1.98
CA LEU A 69 8.64 -2.97 -1.12
C LEU A 69 8.72 -3.48 0.33
N ASP A 70 9.90 -3.38 0.92
CA ASP A 70 10.22 -3.69 2.32
C ASP A 70 10.66 -2.38 2.98
N PHE A 71 9.73 -1.67 3.61
CA PHE A 71 9.98 -0.31 4.10
C PHE A 71 10.78 -0.25 5.41
N ASP A 72 10.75 -1.32 6.21
CA ASP A 72 11.47 -1.39 7.48
C ASP A 72 12.69 -2.31 7.42
N GLU A 73 12.97 -2.89 6.23
CA GLU A 73 14.17 -3.67 5.91
C GLU A 73 14.35 -4.91 6.80
N ASP A 74 13.23 -5.50 7.25
CA ASP A 74 13.24 -6.72 8.05
C ASP A 74 13.35 -8.00 7.19
N GLY A 75 13.39 -7.85 5.86
CA GLY A 75 13.46 -8.93 4.87
C GLY A 75 12.10 -9.49 4.47
N LYS A 76 11.02 -8.83 4.86
CA LYS A 76 9.66 -9.20 4.48
C LYS A 76 9.01 -8.06 3.71
N VAL A 77 8.20 -8.42 2.73
CA VAL A 77 7.53 -7.43 1.90
C VAL A 77 6.36 -6.79 2.66
N ASP A 78 6.36 -5.46 2.74
CA ASP A 78 5.29 -4.66 3.34
C ASP A 78 4.20 -4.32 2.34
N ARG A 79 4.60 -4.12 1.06
CA ARG A 79 3.71 -3.67 0.00
C ARG A 79 4.09 -4.28 -1.35
N TRP A 80 3.09 -4.60 -2.15
CA TRP A 80 3.21 -5.03 -3.54
C TRP A 80 2.44 -4.08 -4.43
N ASP A 81 3.08 -3.48 -5.42
CA ASP A 81 2.43 -2.62 -6.43
C ASP A 81 2.31 -3.39 -7.75
N PHE A 82 1.09 -3.82 -8.11
CA PHE A 82 0.81 -4.62 -9.28
C PHE A 82 0.43 -3.76 -10.49
N TYR A 83 1.22 -3.89 -11.55
CA TYR A 83 1.03 -3.22 -12.84
C TYR A 83 0.49 -4.17 -13.90
N LEU A 84 0.70 -5.48 -13.74
CA LEU A 84 0.25 -6.56 -14.65
C LEU A 84 0.65 -6.30 -16.11
N GLY A 85 1.86 -5.77 -16.33
CA GLY A 85 2.37 -5.43 -17.66
C GLY A 85 1.84 -4.13 -18.25
N GLY A 86 0.94 -3.42 -17.58
CA GLY A 86 0.42 -2.12 -17.97
C GLY A 86 1.24 -0.93 -17.44
N PRO A 87 0.95 0.30 -17.90
CA PRO A 87 1.66 1.50 -17.44
C PRO A 87 1.13 2.07 -16.11
N SER A 88 -0.03 1.60 -15.65
CA SER A 88 -0.72 2.12 -14.46
C SER A 88 -0.83 1.06 -13.39
N LEU A 89 -0.76 1.50 -12.13
CA LEU A 89 -1.02 0.67 -10.97
C LEU A 89 -2.46 0.13 -11.02
N GLN A 90 -2.60 -1.20 -10.98
CA GLN A 90 -3.90 -1.86 -10.99
C GLN A 90 -4.45 -2.03 -9.56
N TYR A 91 -3.59 -2.50 -8.66
CA TYR A 91 -3.88 -2.54 -7.24
C TYR A 91 -2.59 -2.61 -6.43
N ALA A 92 -2.67 -2.23 -5.16
CA ALA A 92 -1.59 -2.44 -4.20
C ALA A 92 -1.98 -3.51 -3.19
N GLY A 93 -1.10 -4.52 -3.02
CA GLY A 93 -1.16 -5.45 -1.90
C GLY A 93 -0.48 -4.86 -0.69
N LEU A 94 -0.99 -5.13 0.51
CA LEU A 94 -0.42 -4.62 1.76
C LEU A 94 -0.33 -5.74 2.80
N SER A 95 0.77 -5.74 3.54
CA SER A 95 0.95 -6.49 4.78
C SER A 95 0.71 -5.53 5.95
N ARG A 96 -0.50 -5.55 6.54
CA ARG A 96 -0.86 -4.59 7.60
C ARG A 96 -0.05 -4.77 8.89
N LEU A 97 0.48 -5.96 9.12
CA LEU A 97 1.36 -6.27 10.25
C LEU A 97 2.83 -6.33 9.87
N LYS A 98 3.18 -6.00 8.61
CA LYS A 98 4.55 -5.98 8.09
C LYS A 98 5.29 -7.32 8.26
N ASP A 99 4.60 -8.42 8.15
CA ASP A 99 5.14 -9.77 8.35
C ASP A 99 5.26 -10.60 7.06
N GLY A 100 5.08 -9.92 5.89
CA GLY A 100 5.15 -10.53 4.57
C GLY A 100 3.87 -11.23 4.12
N VAL A 101 2.79 -11.18 4.92
CA VAL A 101 1.50 -11.74 4.55
C VAL A 101 0.62 -10.66 3.92
N MET A 102 0.30 -10.79 2.64
CA MET A 102 -0.65 -9.91 1.97
C MET A 102 -2.05 -10.17 2.50
N ASP A 103 -2.53 -9.29 3.38
CA ASP A 103 -3.85 -9.38 4.00
C ASP A 103 -4.82 -8.26 3.58
N SER A 104 -4.38 -7.39 2.67
CA SER A 104 -5.20 -6.32 2.13
C SER A 104 -4.83 -6.01 0.68
N ARG A 105 -5.81 -5.60 -0.14
CA ARG A 105 -5.63 -5.15 -1.53
C ARG A 105 -6.38 -3.84 -1.74
N ALA A 106 -5.67 -2.79 -2.14
CA ALA A 106 -6.23 -1.48 -2.43
C ALA A 106 -6.34 -1.29 -3.94
N PHE A 107 -7.53 -0.95 -4.43
CA PHE A 107 -7.84 -0.71 -5.84
C PHE A 107 -8.10 0.78 -6.06
N TYR A 108 -7.60 1.29 -7.19
CA TYR A 108 -7.64 2.69 -7.52
C TYR A 108 -8.44 2.93 -8.80
N GLY A 109 -9.14 4.05 -8.85
CA GLY A 109 -9.84 4.51 -10.04
C GLY A 109 -8.90 5.18 -11.05
N PRO A 110 -9.44 5.61 -12.21
CA PRO A 110 -8.63 6.16 -13.31
C PRO A 110 -7.88 7.44 -12.96
N ALA A 111 -8.34 8.22 -11.97
CA ALA A 111 -7.67 9.43 -11.49
C ALA A 111 -6.70 9.15 -10.32
N GLY A 112 -6.47 7.86 -9.97
CA GLY A 112 -5.62 7.45 -8.86
C GLY A 112 -6.29 7.54 -7.47
N GLU A 113 -7.60 7.77 -7.45
CA GLU A 113 -8.40 7.76 -6.20
C GLU A 113 -8.61 6.34 -5.69
N LEU A 114 -8.55 6.16 -4.36
CA LEU A 114 -8.90 4.91 -3.72
C LEU A 114 -10.40 4.66 -3.86
N VAL A 115 -10.78 3.52 -4.46
CA VAL A 115 -12.20 3.17 -4.67
C VAL A 115 -12.61 1.96 -3.85
N ARG A 116 -11.71 1.01 -3.58
CA ARG A 116 -12.03 -0.22 -2.89
C ARG A 116 -10.82 -0.80 -2.17
N ILE A 117 -11.03 -1.38 -0.99
CA ILE A 117 -10.07 -2.25 -0.31
C ILE A 117 -10.72 -3.61 -0.06
N GLU A 118 -10.03 -4.68 -0.41
CA GLU A 118 -10.34 -6.04 -0.02
C GLU A 118 -9.46 -6.43 1.16
N VAL A 119 -10.05 -7.06 2.17
CA VAL A 119 -9.36 -7.42 3.42
C VAL A 119 -9.56 -8.91 3.72
N SER A 120 -8.48 -9.60 4.02
CA SER A 120 -8.49 -10.91 4.64
C SER A 120 -8.52 -10.73 6.16
N THR A 121 -9.71 -10.79 6.77
CA THR A 121 -9.85 -10.50 8.19
C THR A 121 -9.18 -11.54 9.08
N ALA A 122 -9.18 -12.81 8.64
CA ALA A 122 -8.48 -13.91 9.30
C ALA A 122 -7.03 -14.08 8.86
N ARG A 123 -6.56 -13.30 7.88
CA ARG A 123 -5.21 -13.37 7.30
C ARG A 123 -4.84 -14.76 6.73
N ASP A 124 -5.84 -15.48 6.24
CA ASP A 124 -5.71 -16.83 5.66
C ASP A 124 -5.67 -16.81 4.12
N GLY A 125 -5.57 -15.62 3.53
CA GLY A 125 -5.54 -15.39 2.08
C GLY A 125 -6.93 -15.30 1.44
N ARG A 126 -8.02 -15.51 2.20
CA ARG A 126 -9.38 -15.26 1.73
C ARG A 126 -9.77 -13.83 2.04
N PHE A 127 -10.06 -13.06 0.99
CA PHE A 127 -10.49 -11.67 1.11
C PHE A 127 -12.00 -11.65 1.32
N ASN A 128 -12.40 -11.75 2.58
CA ASN A 128 -13.79 -11.92 3.00
C ASN A 128 -14.51 -10.62 3.36
N ARG A 129 -13.80 -9.49 3.34
CA ARG A 129 -14.36 -8.15 3.57
C ARG A 129 -13.97 -7.23 2.44
N VAL A 130 -14.94 -6.45 1.95
CA VAL A 130 -14.74 -5.42 0.92
C VAL A 130 -15.20 -4.08 1.47
N GLU A 131 -14.34 -3.09 1.40
CA GLU A 131 -14.58 -1.71 1.81
C GLU A 131 -14.64 -0.82 0.57
N PHE A 132 -15.65 0.07 0.50
CA PHE A 132 -15.86 0.96 -0.64
C PHE A 132 -15.67 2.40 -0.21
N TYR A 133 -14.93 3.13 -1.02
CA TYR A 133 -14.52 4.50 -0.77
C TYR A 133 -15.12 5.45 -1.81
N ASP A 134 -15.51 6.63 -1.36
CA ASP A 134 -15.90 7.76 -2.20
C ASP A 134 -15.11 8.99 -1.75
N ALA A 135 -14.41 9.61 -2.72
CA ALA A 135 -13.51 10.74 -2.45
C ALA A 135 -12.56 10.52 -1.25
N GLY A 136 -12.01 9.29 -1.12
CA GLY A 136 -11.10 8.90 -0.04
C GLY A 136 -11.77 8.64 1.32
N THR A 137 -13.09 8.68 1.39
CA THR A 137 -13.87 8.41 2.61
C THR A 137 -14.50 7.03 2.51
N LEU A 138 -14.37 6.20 3.55
CA LEU A 138 -15.07 4.92 3.65
C LEU A 138 -16.59 5.19 3.77
N VAL A 139 -17.37 4.65 2.83
CA VAL A 139 -18.83 4.86 2.79
C VAL A 139 -19.62 3.60 3.13
N ARG A 140 -19.11 2.42 2.77
CA ARG A 140 -19.76 1.14 3.08
C ARG A 140 -18.76 0.00 3.09
N SER A 141 -19.13 -1.09 3.73
CA SER A 141 -18.42 -2.37 3.62
C SER A 141 -19.39 -3.55 3.56
N GLU A 142 -18.90 -4.64 3.01
CA GLU A 142 -19.55 -5.91 2.89
C GLU A 142 -18.62 -6.99 3.43
N GLU A 143 -19.11 -7.95 4.21
CA GLU A 143 -18.28 -8.98 4.83
C GLU A 143 -19.01 -10.32 4.80
N ASP A 144 -18.30 -11.36 4.37
CA ASP A 144 -18.67 -12.77 4.51
C ASP A 144 -18.08 -13.27 5.83
N THR A 145 -18.89 -13.31 6.88
CA THR A 145 -18.41 -13.70 8.23
C THR A 145 -18.48 -15.21 8.46
N ASN A 146 -19.30 -15.92 7.69
CA ASN A 146 -19.50 -17.36 7.81
C ASN A 146 -18.67 -18.20 6.83
N GLY A 147 -18.06 -17.57 5.81
CA GLY A 147 -17.17 -18.21 4.84
C GLY A 147 -17.86 -18.98 3.72
N ASP A 148 -19.14 -18.69 3.44
CA ASP A 148 -19.92 -19.35 2.38
C ASP A 148 -19.74 -18.72 0.99
N GLY A 149 -18.96 -17.61 0.91
CA GLY A 149 -18.67 -16.87 -0.33
C GLY A 149 -19.71 -15.79 -0.65
N ARG A 150 -20.60 -15.47 0.26
CA ARG A 150 -21.59 -14.39 0.13
C ARG A 150 -21.50 -13.47 1.33
N PRO A 151 -21.62 -12.14 1.13
CA PRO A 151 -21.72 -11.24 2.25
C PRO A 151 -22.94 -11.53 3.12
N ASP A 152 -22.76 -11.56 4.43
CA ASP A 152 -23.80 -11.70 5.44
C ASP A 152 -23.85 -10.53 6.43
N LYS A 153 -22.90 -9.58 6.30
CA LYS A 153 -22.83 -8.37 7.10
C LYS A 153 -22.50 -7.18 6.20
N TRP A 154 -23.28 -6.10 6.34
CA TRP A 154 -23.10 -4.84 5.62
C TRP A 154 -23.02 -3.69 6.60
N GLU A 155 -22.06 -2.81 6.42
CA GLU A 155 -21.89 -1.60 7.22
C GLU A 155 -21.99 -0.37 6.32
N THR A 156 -22.61 0.68 6.81
CA THR A 156 -22.55 2.01 6.21
C THR A 156 -21.88 2.97 7.16
N TYR A 157 -21.20 3.95 6.59
CA TYR A 157 -20.43 4.91 7.35
C TYR A 157 -20.90 6.34 7.06
N ARG A 158 -20.63 7.25 7.97
CA ARG A 158 -20.83 8.68 7.81
C ARG A 158 -19.63 9.43 8.39
N PRO A 159 -19.44 10.72 8.02
CA PRO A 159 -18.40 11.54 8.64
C PRO A 159 -18.49 11.51 10.17
N ASN A 160 -17.35 11.48 10.83
CA ASN A 160 -17.27 11.59 12.28
C ASN A 160 -17.44 13.07 12.67
N PRO A 161 -18.52 13.47 13.39
CA PRO A 161 -18.73 14.85 13.77
C PRO A 161 -17.73 15.33 14.84
N ASP A 162 -17.20 14.41 15.64
CA ASP A 162 -16.31 14.66 16.78
C ASP A 162 -14.87 14.25 16.47
N ILE A 163 -14.40 14.52 15.24
CA ILE A 163 -13.08 14.09 14.78
C ILE A 163 -11.96 14.66 15.65
N THR A 164 -11.15 13.79 16.23
CA THR A 164 -9.87 14.13 16.88
C THR A 164 -8.71 13.57 16.06
N PRO A 165 -7.46 14.05 16.26
CA PRO A 165 -6.30 13.58 15.48
C PRO A 165 -6.05 12.06 15.50
N ASN A 166 -6.57 11.38 16.52
CA ASN A 166 -6.37 9.93 16.73
C ASN A 166 -7.62 9.10 16.41
N GLU A 167 -8.71 9.71 15.96
CA GLU A 167 -9.94 9.01 15.62
C GLU A 167 -10.14 8.94 14.11
N PRO A 168 -10.80 7.89 13.60
CA PRO A 168 -11.09 7.79 12.17
C PRO A 168 -12.04 8.92 11.74
N PRO A 169 -11.90 9.42 10.51
CA PRO A 169 -12.73 10.51 9.99
C PRO A 169 -14.18 10.09 9.72
N TYR A 170 -14.51 8.84 9.97
CA TYR A 170 -15.83 8.24 9.75
C TYR A 170 -16.23 7.36 10.92
N VAL A 171 -17.53 7.21 11.10
CA VAL A 171 -18.14 6.33 12.10
C VAL A 171 -19.22 5.48 11.46
N ILE A 172 -19.50 4.31 12.05
CA ILE A 172 -20.57 3.44 11.61
C ILE A 172 -21.91 4.16 11.78
N ALA A 173 -22.68 4.23 10.69
CA ALA A 173 -24.05 4.74 10.66
C ALA A 173 -25.06 3.60 10.81
N SER A 174 -24.83 2.46 10.16
CA SER A 174 -25.65 1.27 10.35
C SER A 174 -24.88 -0.01 10.13
N VAL A 175 -25.37 -1.10 10.71
CA VAL A 175 -24.91 -2.48 10.44
C VAL A 175 -26.13 -3.33 10.14
N ALA A 176 -26.10 -4.04 9.01
CA ALA A 176 -27.15 -4.98 8.61
C ALA A 176 -26.60 -6.41 8.58
N PHE A 177 -27.47 -7.37 8.83
CA PHE A 177 -27.13 -8.79 8.93
C PHE A 177 -28.10 -9.65 8.12
N ASP A 178 -27.58 -10.67 7.46
CA ASP A 178 -28.32 -11.79 6.91
C ASP A 178 -28.28 -12.96 7.91
N ASP A 179 -29.29 -13.04 8.75
CA ASP A 179 -29.39 -14.10 9.76
C ASP A 179 -29.82 -15.46 9.15
N SER A 180 -30.18 -15.49 7.87
CA SER A 180 -30.76 -16.67 7.19
C SER A 180 -29.91 -17.29 6.09
N GLY A 181 -28.82 -16.60 5.66
CA GLY A 181 -28.03 -17.03 4.51
C GLY A 181 -28.71 -16.81 3.15
N SER A 182 -29.71 -15.92 3.09
CA SER A 182 -30.46 -15.62 1.86
C SER A 182 -29.72 -14.70 0.89
N GLY A 183 -28.65 -14.05 1.34
CA GLY A 183 -27.93 -12.99 0.63
C GLY A 183 -28.60 -11.61 0.75
N THR A 184 -29.61 -11.48 1.64
CA THR A 184 -30.30 -10.21 1.88
C THR A 184 -30.45 -9.96 3.39
N PRO A 185 -30.25 -8.69 3.85
CA PRO A 185 -30.34 -8.40 5.27
C PRO A 185 -31.76 -8.52 5.80
N GLN A 186 -31.95 -9.20 6.93
CA GLN A 186 -33.22 -9.28 7.67
C GLN A 186 -33.24 -8.36 8.89
N ARG A 187 -32.09 -7.94 9.37
CA ARG A 187 -31.96 -7.11 10.56
C ARG A 187 -30.96 -6.00 10.30
N ARG A 188 -31.29 -4.76 10.72
CA ARG A 188 -30.40 -3.61 10.63
C ARG A 188 -30.38 -2.88 11.96
N LEU A 189 -29.19 -2.58 12.42
CA LEU A 189 -28.93 -1.69 13.55
C LEU A 189 -28.58 -0.31 13.00
N VAL A 190 -29.32 0.73 13.37
CA VAL A 190 -29.09 2.11 12.95
C VAL A 190 -28.67 2.91 14.17
N TYR A 191 -27.51 3.54 14.10
CA TYR A 191 -26.95 4.35 15.17
C TYR A 191 -27.37 5.83 15.01
N ASP A 192 -27.78 6.46 16.11
CA ASP A 192 -28.02 7.92 16.10
C ASP A 192 -26.72 8.71 15.84
N GLU A 193 -26.86 10.01 15.60
CA GLU A 193 -25.71 10.88 15.27
C GLU A 193 -24.62 10.85 16.35
N ASN A 194 -25.01 10.72 17.62
CA ASN A 194 -24.10 10.72 18.75
C ASN A 194 -23.71 9.31 19.21
N ARG A 195 -24.16 8.25 18.53
CA ARG A 195 -23.95 6.83 18.86
C ARG A 195 -24.40 6.46 20.30
N ARG A 196 -25.35 7.21 20.87
CA ARG A 196 -25.90 6.97 22.21
C ARG A 196 -27.13 6.07 22.20
N SER A 197 -27.77 5.92 21.05
CA SER A 197 -28.91 5.03 20.87
C SER A 197 -28.77 4.20 19.59
N VAL A 198 -29.41 3.03 19.60
CA VAL A 198 -29.47 2.09 18.47
C VAL A 198 -30.94 1.75 18.24
N ARG A 199 -31.38 1.92 17.00
CA ARG A 199 -32.70 1.46 16.54
C ARG A 199 -32.52 0.18 15.74
N VAL A 200 -33.36 -0.83 16.01
CA VAL A 200 -33.40 -2.07 15.24
C VAL A 200 -34.49 -1.93 14.18
N GLU A 201 -34.13 -2.20 12.92
CA GLU A 201 -35.03 -2.24 11.79
C GLU A 201 -35.05 -3.67 11.23
N HIS A 202 -36.21 -4.09 10.72
CA HIS A 202 -36.38 -5.35 9.97
C HIS A 202 -36.74 -5.00 8.53
N PRO A 203 -35.76 -4.90 7.60
CA PRO A 203 -36.06 -4.63 6.20
C PRO A 203 -37.01 -5.70 5.64
N PRO A 204 -37.98 -5.34 4.76
CA PRO A 204 -38.82 -6.31 4.12
C PRO A 204 -37.99 -7.28 3.27
N ALA A 205 -38.25 -8.58 3.35
CA ALA A 205 -37.60 -9.58 2.52
C ALA A 205 -37.80 -9.22 1.04
N GLY A 206 -36.70 -8.94 0.31
CA GLY A 206 -36.73 -8.92 -1.14
C GLY A 206 -36.69 -7.57 -1.86
N HIS A 207 -36.02 -6.53 -1.36
CA HIS A 207 -35.60 -5.45 -2.25
C HIS A 207 -34.16 -5.71 -2.73
N LYS A 208 -34.04 -6.28 -3.95
CA LYS A 208 -32.79 -6.19 -4.72
C LYS A 208 -32.53 -4.71 -4.93
N THR A 209 -31.43 -4.18 -4.39
CA THR A 209 -30.89 -2.88 -4.81
C THR A 209 -30.66 -2.96 -6.32
N GLN A 210 -31.46 -2.21 -7.08
CA GLN A 210 -31.13 -1.98 -8.49
C GLN A 210 -29.85 -1.15 -8.49
N ASP A 211 -28.73 -1.79 -8.84
CA ASP A 211 -27.53 -1.08 -9.26
C ASP A 211 -27.90 -0.31 -10.53
N ASN A 212 -27.99 1.02 -10.40
CA ASN A 212 -27.96 1.89 -11.55
C ASN A 212 -26.56 1.81 -12.17
N GLN A 213 -26.55 1.35 -13.41
CA GLN A 213 -25.42 1.32 -14.35
C GLN A 213 -24.79 2.69 -14.54
#